data_4330102233c5c57a9048180bd4b8cee5
#
_entry.id   4330102233c5c57a9048180bd4b8cee5
#
_cell.length_a   1.000
_cell.length_b   1.000
_cell.length_c   1.000
_cell.angle_alpha   90.00
_cell.angle_beta   90.00
_cell.angle_gamma   90.00
#
_symmetry.space_group_name_H-M   'P 1'
#
loop_
_entity.id
_entity.type
_entity.pdbx_description
1 polymer ?
#
loop_
_entity_poly.entity_id
_entity_poly.type
_entity_poly.pdbx_seq_one_letter_code
_entity_poly.pdbx_strand_id
1 'polypeptide(L)'
;MEWKKEEVLGNFVMKEHFKEIETAGLSPVLFPHWLHRIWFQCKVCHDDTFAMERSASNISQVKIVQGKQCGICHNGEMAFSANEQCEKCHIAGKPEGRTLYDAGSIDYEKIKSVASRIGSVWNSERLPGKIIPLDKFKFIDWLELKKRNVFSPATPLAKNADDVVRDNQILFEPDADVNNVLFDHKSHSSLIKCGTCHPAVFKEELGSNRVKMVSMSRKESCGLCHGHGGVSFGFSTCNRCHIQPKGEAVKGALIRKKKN
;
A
#
# COMPACT_ATOMS: atom_id res chain seq x y z
N MET A 1 -20.85 11.94 13.67
CA MET A 1 -21.02 10.60 13.08
C MET A 1 -19.70 9.87 13.23
N GLU A 2 -19.64 8.79 13.97
CA GLU A 2 -18.40 8.03 14.18
C GLU A 2 -18.26 7.02 13.04
N TRP A 3 -17.34 7.28 12.14
CA TRP A 3 -17.05 6.37 11.02
C TRP A 3 -16.41 5.11 11.57
N LYS A 4 -17.05 3.97 11.37
CA LYS A 4 -16.46 2.68 11.76
C LYS A 4 -15.12 2.49 11.06
N LYS A 5 -14.15 1.99 11.80
CA LYS A 5 -12.82 1.68 11.30
C LYS A 5 -12.93 0.68 10.16
N GLU A 6 -12.33 1.01 9.02
CA GLU A 6 -12.26 0.10 7.89
C GLU A 6 -11.50 -1.18 8.27
N GLU A 7 -12.11 -2.32 8.00
CA GLU A 7 -11.53 -3.63 8.33
C GLU A 7 -10.43 -4.06 7.36
N VAL A 8 -10.44 -3.49 6.14
CA VAL A 8 -9.45 -3.82 5.12
C VAL A 8 -8.25 -2.89 5.21
N LEU A 9 -7.08 -3.48 5.40
CA LEU A 9 -5.84 -2.74 5.55
C LEU A 9 -5.52 -1.91 4.30
N GLY A 10 -5.25 -0.63 4.52
CA GLY A 10 -4.90 0.31 3.47
C GLY A 10 -6.06 1.06 2.83
N ASN A 11 -7.30 0.77 3.21
CA ASN A 11 -8.42 1.60 2.78
C ASN A 11 -8.45 2.92 3.56
N PHE A 12 -8.72 4.01 2.86
CA PHE A 12 -8.73 5.34 3.46
C PHE A 12 -10.09 6.00 3.31
N VAL A 13 -10.63 6.49 4.43
CA VAL A 13 -11.65 7.52 4.39
C VAL A 13 -10.94 8.86 4.29
N MET A 14 -11.14 9.55 3.18
CA MET A 14 -10.58 10.88 2.96
C MET A 14 -11.40 11.90 3.73
N LYS A 15 -10.74 12.67 4.57
CA LYS A 15 -11.36 13.66 5.46
C LYS A 15 -11.12 15.10 5.01
N GLU A 16 -10.30 15.27 4.00
CA GLU A 16 -10.10 16.56 3.36
C GLU A 16 -11.44 17.05 2.78
N HIS A 17 -11.72 18.33 2.93
CA HIS A 17 -12.97 18.96 2.47
C HIS A 17 -14.26 18.33 3.04
N PHE A 18 -14.19 17.77 4.25
CA PHE A 18 -15.33 17.08 4.87
C PHE A 18 -16.57 17.97 4.97
N LYS A 19 -16.41 19.24 5.34
CA LYS A 19 -17.54 20.19 5.47
C LYS A 19 -18.21 20.49 4.13
N GLU A 20 -17.43 20.67 3.08
CA GLU A 20 -17.91 20.92 1.73
C GLU A 20 -18.67 19.69 1.19
N ILE A 21 -18.12 18.50 1.42
CA ILE A 21 -18.75 17.21 1.06
C ILE A 21 -20.08 17.03 1.79
N GLU A 22 -20.10 17.27 3.10
CA GLU A 22 -21.31 17.19 3.92
C GLU A 22 -22.37 18.20 3.49
N THR A 23 -21.97 19.45 3.19
CA THR A 23 -22.86 20.50 2.69
C THR A 23 -23.46 20.14 1.33
N ALA A 24 -22.72 19.43 0.50
CA ALA A 24 -23.19 18.90 -0.78
C ALA A 24 -24.10 17.65 -0.64
N GLY A 25 -24.38 17.19 0.58
CA GLY A 25 -25.19 16.01 0.83
C GLY A 25 -24.52 14.69 0.44
N LEU A 26 -23.21 14.69 0.27
CA LEU A 26 -22.44 13.53 -0.12
C LEU A 26 -21.81 12.82 1.08
N SER A 27 -21.59 11.52 0.96
CA SER A 27 -20.78 10.77 1.92
C SER A 27 -19.29 11.10 1.70
N PRO A 28 -18.42 10.98 2.71
CA PRO A 28 -16.99 11.09 2.51
C PRO A 28 -16.47 10.09 1.47
N VAL A 29 -15.37 10.43 0.86
CA VAL A 29 -14.71 9.55 -0.12
C VAL A 29 -14.05 8.38 0.59
N LEU A 30 -14.31 7.19 0.10
CA LEU A 30 -13.62 5.98 0.48
C LEU A 30 -12.68 5.57 -0.64
N PHE A 31 -11.39 5.57 -0.39
CA PHE A 31 -10.38 5.15 -1.35
C PHE A 31 -9.97 3.70 -1.11
N PRO A 32 -10.29 2.78 -2.04
CA PRO A 32 -9.96 1.37 -1.92
C PRO A 32 -8.52 1.10 -2.35
N HIS A 33 -7.58 1.41 -1.52
CA HIS A 33 -6.16 1.30 -1.84
C HIS A 33 -5.76 -0.13 -2.25
N TRP A 34 -6.30 -1.16 -1.58
CA TRP A 34 -6.00 -2.54 -1.91
C TRP A 34 -6.44 -2.92 -3.33
N LEU A 35 -7.58 -2.39 -3.79
CA LEU A 35 -8.10 -2.67 -5.12
C LEU A 35 -7.21 -2.06 -6.20
N HIS A 36 -6.71 -0.85 -6.00
CA HIS A 36 -5.74 -0.22 -6.91
C HIS A 36 -4.41 -0.97 -6.95
N ARG A 37 -3.97 -1.53 -5.81
CA ARG A 37 -2.75 -2.34 -5.72
C ARG A 37 -2.82 -3.66 -6.51
N ILE A 38 -4.01 -4.19 -6.76
CA ILE A 38 -4.17 -5.36 -7.63
C ILE A 38 -3.76 -5.02 -9.07
N TRP A 39 -4.06 -3.82 -9.53
CA TRP A 39 -3.87 -3.41 -10.91
C TRP A 39 -2.55 -2.70 -11.16
N PHE A 40 -2.10 -1.89 -10.23
CA PHE A 40 -0.95 -1.00 -10.41
C PHE A 40 0.09 -1.15 -9.31
N GLN A 41 1.36 -1.03 -9.69
CA GLN A 41 2.44 -0.91 -8.72
C GLN A 41 2.37 0.46 -8.02
N CYS A 42 2.92 0.52 -6.80
CA CYS A 42 2.87 1.73 -5.97
C CYS A 42 3.43 2.96 -6.70
N LYS A 43 4.52 2.77 -7.45
CA LYS A 43 5.21 3.83 -8.19
C LYS A 43 4.40 4.46 -9.34
N VAL A 44 3.29 3.87 -9.75
CA VAL A 44 2.39 4.47 -10.74
C VAL A 44 1.69 5.68 -10.19
N CYS A 45 1.34 5.65 -8.91
CA CYS A 45 0.58 6.71 -8.24
C CYS A 45 1.46 7.57 -7.34
N HIS A 46 2.47 6.95 -6.71
CA HIS A 46 3.27 7.62 -5.70
C HIS A 46 4.55 8.21 -6.25
N ASP A 47 4.86 9.31 -5.67
CA ASP A 47 5.84 10.36 -5.78
C ASP A 47 5.53 11.41 -6.84
N ASP A 48 5.05 11.02 -8.02
CA ASP A 48 4.74 12.02 -9.07
C ASP A 48 3.32 12.61 -8.92
N THR A 49 2.34 11.75 -8.59
CA THR A 49 0.93 12.18 -8.50
C THR A 49 0.47 12.36 -7.06
N PHE A 50 0.84 11.44 -6.19
CA PHE A 50 0.45 11.44 -4.78
C PHE A 50 1.68 11.25 -3.90
N ALA A 51 1.84 12.13 -2.92
CA ALA A 51 2.86 11.96 -1.88
C ALA A 51 2.60 10.69 -1.07
N MET A 52 3.66 10.08 -0.54
CA MET A 52 3.55 8.92 0.35
C MET A 52 3.08 9.28 1.75
N GLU A 53 2.86 10.55 2.01
CA GLU A 53 2.35 11.06 3.27
C GLU A 53 0.86 11.38 3.17
N ARG A 54 0.11 10.99 4.21
CA ARG A 54 -1.33 11.23 4.27
C ARG A 54 -1.64 12.72 4.29
N SER A 55 -2.64 13.15 3.51
CA SER A 55 -3.09 14.53 3.35
C SER A 55 -2.07 15.49 2.69
N ALA A 56 -0.88 15.01 2.32
CA ALA A 56 0.14 15.86 1.68
C ALA A 56 -0.16 16.18 0.20
N SER A 57 -1.03 15.41 -0.44
CA SER A 57 -1.29 15.56 -1.90
C SER A 57 -2.31 16.63 -2.25
N ASN A 58 -2.96 17.26 -1.28
CA ASN A 58 -3.99 18.29 -1.49
C ASN A 58 -4.96 17.93 -2.62
N ILE A 59 -5.66 16.81 -2.43
CA ILE A 59 -6.60 16.27 -3.42
C ILE A 59 -7.83 17.17 -3.48
N SER A 60 -8.25 17.54 -4.68
CA SER A 60 -9.44 18.37 -4.86
C SER A 60 -10.22 18.00 -6.11
N GLN A 61 -11.54 18.20 -6.07
CA GLN A 61 -12.43 17.94 -7.20
C GLN A 61 -11.99 18.73 -8.44
N VAL A 62 -11.60 19.98 -8.28
CA VAL A 62 -11.14 20.84 -9.39
C VAL A 62 -9.96 20.21 -10.14
N LYS A 63 -8.98 19.69 -9.42
CA LYS A 63 -7.84 18.99 -10.03
C LYS A 63 -8.26 17.71 -10.72
N ILE A 64 -9.17 16.96 -10.12
CA ILE A 64 -9.68 15.69 -10.68
C ILE A 64 -10.41 15.95 -12.00
N VAL A 65 -11.30 16.93 -12.03
CA VAL A 65 -12.06 17.33 -13.24
C VAL A 65 -11.12 17.82 -14.35
N GLN A 66 -10.00 18.42 -13.99
CA GLN A 66 -8.95 18.85 -14.93
C GLN A 66 -8.07 17.69 -15.45
N GLY A 67 -8.41 16.43 -15.17
CA GLY A 67 -7.63 15.27 -15.57
C GLY A 67 -6.35 15.06 -14.76
N LYS A 68 -6.26 15.65 -13.57
CA LYS A 68 -5.14 15.46 -12.63
C LYS A 68 -5.54 14.52 -11.50
N GLN A 69 -4.58 14.06 -10.75
CA GLN A 69 -4.78 13.18 -9.58
C GLN A 69 -5.63 11.95 -9.98
N CYS A 70 -6.73 11.69 -9.29
CA CYS A 70 -7.62 10.57 -9.62
C CYS A 70 -8.17 10.66 -11.05
N GLY A 71 -8.34 11.88 -11.59
CA GLY A 71 -8.84 12.14 -12.94
C GLY A 71 -7.92 11.65 -14.08
N ILE A 72 -6.64 11.37 -13.79
CA ILE A 72 -5.72 10.77 -14.76
C ILE A 72 -6.28 9.44 -15.29
N CYS A 73 -6.85 8.64 -14.40
CA CYS A 73 -7.40 7.33 -14.73
C CYS A 73 -8.94 7.32 -14.73
N HIS A 74 -9.57 8.11 -13.84
CA HIS A 74 -11.02 8.20 -13.73
C HIS A 74 -11.60 9.24 -14.69
N ASN A 75 -11.35 9.02 -15.98
CA ASN A 75 -11.69 9.89 -17.11
C ASN A 75 -12.84 9.35 -17.98
N GLY A 76 -13.44 8.22 -17.62
CA GLY A 76 -14.48 7.54 -18.39
C GLY A 76 -13.98 6.49 -19.38
N GLU A 77 -12.69 6.49 -19.70
CA GLU A 77 -12.06 5.52 -20.60
C GLU A 77 -11.32 4.43 -19.86
N MET A 78 -10.33 4.81 -19.04
CA MET A 78 -9.53 3.85 -18.27
C MET A 78 -10.30 3.29 -17.08
N ALA A 79 -11.01 4.16 -16.36
CA ALA A 79 -11.91 3.80 -15.27
C ALA A 79 -13.19 4.66 -15.37
N PHE A 80 -14.13 4.47 -14.46
CA PHE A 80 -15.35 5.26 -14.44
C PHE A 80 -15.05 6.77 -14.35
N SER A 81 -15.92 7.59 -14.94
CA SER A 81 -15.78 9.06 -14.94
C SER A 81 -15.98 9.63 -13.54
N ALA A 82 -14.99 10.34 -13.04
CA ALA A 82 -15.08 11.06 -11.77
C ALA A 82 -16.04 12.26 -11.83
N ASN A 83 -16.36 12.75 -13.03
CA ASN A 83 -17.26 13.89 -13.22
C ASN A 83 -18.75 13.49 -13.20
N GLU A 84 -19.04 12.23 -13.50
CA GLU A 84 -20.43 11.76 -13.69
C GLU A 84 -20.89 10.80 -12.60
N GLN A 85 -19.96 10.13 -11.90
CA GLN A 85 -20.25 9.03 -11.01
C GLN A 85 -19.72 9.29 -9.59
N CYS A 86 -20.17 10.41 -9.00
CA CYS A 86 -19.75 10.86 -7.66
C CYS A 86 -19.97 9.78 -6.59
N GLU A 87 -21.07 9.03 -6.70
CA GLU A 87 -21.46 7.98 -5.77
C GLU A 87 -20.47 6.82 -5.69
N LYS A 88 -19.63 6.62 -6.70
CA LYS A 88 -18.62 5.55 -6.68
C LYS A 88 -17.42 5.85 -5.79
N CYS A 89 -17.18 7.11 -5.49
CA CYS A 89 -16.14 7.55 -4.55
C CYS A 89 -16.75 7.91 -3.19
N HIS A 90 -17.92 8.58 -3.20
CA HIS A 90 -18.60 9.10 -2.02
C HIS A 90 -19.47 8.02 -1.35
N ILE A 91 -18.82 6.94 -0.86
CA ILE A 91 -19.47 5.73 -0.32
C ILE A 91 -19.03 5.37 1.10
N ALA A 92 -18.21 6.18 1.75
CA ALA A 92 -17.80 5.89 3.11
C ALA A 92 -19.00 5.86 4.06
N GLY A 93 -19.14 4.78 4.81
CA GLY A 93 -20.28 4.56 5.71
C GLY A 93 -21.55 4.03 5.05
N LYS A 94 -21.60 3.90 3.72
CA LYS A 94 -22.70 3.27 2.99
C LYS A 94 -22.54 1.74 2.93
N PRO A 95 -23.65 0.96 2.80
CA PRO A 95 -23.57 -0.49 2.66
C PRO A 95 -22.70 -0.93 1.49
N GLU A 96 -22.75 -0.23 0.36
CA GLU A 96 -21.98 -0.51 -0.84
C GLU A 96 -20.46 -0.39 -0.59
N GLY A 97 -20.04 0.56 0.24
CA GLY A 97 -18.65 0.72 0.66
C GLY A 97 -18.13 -0.47 1.46
N ARG A 98 -18.99 -1.15 2.20
CA ARG A 98 -18.63 -2.35 2.97
C ARG A 98 -18.46 -3.57 2.07
N THR A 99 -19.37 -3.77 1.11
CA THR A 99 -19.36 -4.93 0.22
C THR A 99 -18.20 -4.88 -0.81
N LEU A 100 -17.80 -3.69 -1.25
CA LEU A 100 -16.66 -3.51 -2.15
C LEU A 100 -15.34 -4.05 -1.57
N TYR A 101 -15.26 -4.22 -0.27
CA TYR A 101 -14.03 -4.58 0.46
C TYR A 101 -14.09 -5.94 1.13
N ASP A 102 -15.20 -6.64 0.99
CA ASP A 102 -15.29 -8.03 1.39
C ASP A 102 -14.54 -8.90 0.37
N ALA A 103 -13.43 -9.51 0.81
CA ALA A 103 -12.66 -10.41 -0.02
C ALA A 103 -13.50 -11.59 -0.56
N GLY A 104 -14.59 -11.94 0.12
CA GLY A 104 -15.53 -12.97 -0.31
C GLY A 104 -16.47 -12.53 -1.44
N SER A 105 -16.63 -11.23 -1.69
CA SER A 105 -17.54 -10.68 -2.71
C SER A 105 -16.84 -10.28 -4.02
N ILE A 106 -15.58 -10.66 -4.20
CA ILE A 106 -14.78 -10.26 -5.37
C ILE A 106 -15.26 -11.00 -6.62
N ASP A 107 -15.65 -10.22 -7.61
CA ASP A 107 -15.91 -10.71 -8.97
C ASP A 107 -14.58 -10.89 -9.74
N TYR A 108 -14.07 -12.11 -9.74
CA TYR A 108 -12.79 -12.45 -10.35
C TYR A 108 -12.78 -12.27 -11.88
N GLU A 109 -13.88 -12.52 -12.54
CA GLU A 109 -13.97 -12.36 -14.00
C GLU A 109 -13.91 -10.88 -14.38
N LYS A 110 -14.58 -10.03 -13.60
CA LYS A 110 -14.48 -8.58 -13.77
C LYS A 110 -13.07 -8.08 -13.52
N ILE A 111 -12.41 -8.55 -12.45
CA ILE A 111 -11.01 -8.18 -12.16
C ILE A 111 -10.11 -8.62 -13.32
N LYS A 112 -10.22 -9.84 -13.80
CA LYS A 112 -9.45 -10.37 -14.92
C LYS A 112 -9.64 -9.55 -16.20
N SER A 113 -10.89 -9.21 -16.53
CA SER A 113 -11.22 -8.36 -17.67
C SER A 113 -10.57 -6.97 -17.56
N VAL A 114 -10.69 -6.32 -16.41
CA VAL A 114 -10.07 -5.02 -16.18
C VAL A 114 -8.54 -5.12 -16.23
N ALA A 115 -7.95 -6.12 -15.57
CA ALA A 115 -6.52 -6.34 -15.57
C ALA A 115 -5.95 -6.51 -16.97
N SER A 116 -6.59 -7.32 -17.81
CA SER A 116 -6.17 -7.52 -19.21
C SER A 116 -6.19 -6.22 -20.01
N ARG A 117 -7.22 -5.38 -19.80
CA ARG A 117 -7.36 -4.09 -20.50
C ARG A 117 -6.25 -3.10 -20.13
N ILE A 118 -5.82 -3.07 -18.88
CA ILE A 118 -4.81 -2.14 -18.38
C ILE A 118 -3.38 -2.69 -18.42
N GLY A 119 -3.19 -3.90 -18.98
CA GLY A 119 -1.87 -4.52 -19.05
C GLY A 119 -1.37 -5.20 -17.77
N SER A 120 -2.24 -5.38 -16.77
CA SER A 120 -1.96 -6.20 -15.59
C SER A 120 -2.30 -7.67 -15.88
N VAL A 121 -1.71 -8.56 -15.11
CA VAL A 121 -2.05 -9.98 -15.13
C VAL A 121 -2.71 -10.35 -13.81
N TRP A 122 -3.89 -10.95 -13.90
CA TRP A 122 -4.59 -11.54 -12.76
C TRP A 122 -5.03 -12.96 -13.12
N ASN A 123 -4.59 -13.94 -12.33
CA ASN A 123 -4.91 -15.33 -12.55
C ASN A 123 -5.51 -15.97 -11.29
N SER A 124 -6.84 -15.91 -11.19
CA SER A 124 -7.58 -16.49 -10.08
C SER A 124 -7.54 -18.02 -10.04
N GLU A 125 -7.20 -18.69 -11.15
CA GLU A 125 -7.07 -20.16 -11.20
C GLU A 125 -5.91 -20.66 -10.31
N ARG A 126 -4.99 -19.79 -10.00
CA ARG A 126 -3.90 -20.08 -9.05
C ARG A 126 -4.30 -19.93 -7.57
N LEU A 127 -5.54 -19.55 -7.31
CA LEU A 127 -6.10 -19.46 -5.97
C LEU A 127 -6.88 -20.74 -5.64
N PRO A 128 -6.53 -21.46 -4.58
CA PRO A 128 -7.33 -22.60 -4.10
C PRO A 128 -8.77 -22.17 -3.83
N GLY A 129 -9.72 -22.84 -4.47
CA GLY A 129 -11.14 -22.51 -4.34
C GLY A 129 -11.52 -21.10 -4.81
N LYS A 130 -10.64 -20.42 -5.55
CA LYS A 130 -10.80 -19.01 -5.97
C LYS A 130 -10.99 -18.06 -4.77
N ILE A 131 -10.42 -18.37 -3.63
CA ILE A 131 -10.52 -17.56 -2.41
C ILE A 131 -9.21 -16.79 -2.22
N ILE A 132 -9.31 -15.49 -1.95
CA ILE A 132 -8.14 -14.67 -1.60
C ILE A 132 -7.60 -15.15 -0.25
N PRO A 133 -6.32 -15.52 -0.17
CA PRO A 133 -5.73 -15.96 1.08
C PRO A 133 -5.69 -14.81 2.09
N LEU A 134 -6.06 -15.13 3.32
CA LEU A 134 -5.88 -14.23 4.45
C LEU A 134 -4.72 -14.74 5.31
N ASP A 135 -3.97 -13.82 5.86
CA ASP A 135 -2.94 -14.14 6.82
C ASP A 135 -3.53 -14.49 8.21
N LYS A 136 -2.67 -14.89 9.14
CA LYS A 136 -3.08 -15.22 10.51
C LYS A 136 -3.79 -14.09 11.28
N PHE A 137 -3.73 -12.85 10.74
CA PHE A 137 -4.37 -11.68 11.31
C PHE A 137 -5.63 -11.27 10.55
N LYS A 138 -6.10 -12.12 9.63
CA LYS A 138 -7.29 -11.91 8.77
C LYS A 138 -7.17 -10.73 7.79
N PHE A 139 -5.94 -10.35 7.42
CA PHE A 139 -5.68 -9.43 6.33
C PHE A 139 -5.32 -10.20 5.06
N ILE A 140 -5.51 -9.56 3.90
CA ILE A 140 -5.11 -10.14 2.62
C ILE A 140 -3.61 -10.48 2.66
N ASP A 141 -3.29 -11.73 2.38
CA ASP A 141 -1.90 -12.21 2.34
C ASP A 141 -1.27 -11.89 0.98
N TRP A 142 -0.77 -10.68 0.87
CA TRP A 142 -0.10 -10.20 -0.34
C TRP A 142 1.16 -10.97 -0.71
N LEU A 143 1.86 -11.54 0.29
CA LEU A 143 3.05 -12.35 0.04
C LEU A 143 2.67 -13.68 -0.60
N GLU A 144 1.62 -14.31 -0.11
CA GLU A 144 1.13 -15.56 -0.68
C GLU A 144 0.55 -15.34 -2.08
N LEU A 145 -0.19 -14.26 -2.33
CA LEU A 145 -0.67 -13.88 -3.66
C LEU A 145 0.49 -13.71 -4.65
N LYS A 146 1.55 -13.01 -4.25
CA LYS A 146 2.75 -12.81 -5.07
C LYS A 146 3.51 -14.11 -5.30
N LYS A 147 3.70 -14.92 -4.27
CA LYS A 147 4.39 -16.22 -4.34
C LYS A 147 3.71 -17.18 -5.31
N ARG A 148 2.39 -17.18 -5.34
CA ARG A 148 1.59 -17.97 -6.28
C ARG A 148 1.51 -17.37 -7.67
N ASN A 149 2.10 -16.19 -7.90
CA ASN A 149 1.94 -15.44 -9.14
C ASN A 149 0.47 -15.23 -9.54
N VAL A 150 -0.39 -14.93 -8.56
CA VAL A 150 -1.82 -14.67 -8.82
C VAL A 150 -1.99 -13.35 -9.56
N PHE A 151 -1.14 -12.37 -9.28
CA PHE A 151 -1.20 -11.08 -9.94
C PHE A 151 0.18 -10.52 -10.28
N SER A 152 0.24 -9.77 -11.36
CA SER A 152 1.36 -8.92 -11.75
C SER A 152 0.82 -7.54 -12.10
N PRO A 153 0.95 -6.57 -11.16
CA PRO A 153 0.46 -5.21 -11.37
C PRO A 153 1.19 -4.50 -12.49
N ALA A 154 0.46 -3.71 -13.29
CA ALA A 154 1.03 -2.93 -14.39
C ALA A 154 1.86 -1.75 -13.90
N THR A 155 2.85 -1.39 -14.72
CA THR A 155 3.64 -0.16 -14.59
C THR A 155 3.53 0.66 -15.87
N PRO A 156 2.36 1.22 -16.20
CA PRO A 156 2.14 1.83 -17.50
C PRO A 156 3.00 3.08 -17.76
N LEU A 157 3.55 3.69 -16.73
CA LEU A 157 4.28 4.95 -16.85
C LEU A 157 5.80 4.82 -16.71
N ALA A 158 6.33 3.66 -16.40
CA ALA A 158 7.72 3.52 -16.05
C ALA A 158 8.52 2.72 -17.08
N LYS A 159 9.03 3.39 -18.08
CA LYS A 159 10.31 3.03 -18.71
C LYS A 159 11.45 3.82 -18.06
N ASN A 160 11.50 3.90 -16.75
CA ASN A 160 12.52 4.68 -16.04
C ASN A 160 13.53 3.75 -15.38
N ALA A 161 14.78 4.23 -15.33
CA ALA A 161 15.94 3.57 -14.76
C ALA A 161 15.78 3.12 -13.28
N ASP A 162 14.72 3.53 -12.62
CA ASP A 162 14.38 3.20 -11.23
C ASP A 162 13.72 1.82 -11.05
N ASP A 163 13.65 1.00 -12.09
CA ASP A 163 13.14 -0.36 -12.01
C ASP A 163 14.18 -1.37 -11.48
N VAL A 164 15.30 -0.88 -10.97
CA VAL A 164 16.31 -1.72 -10.34
C VAL A 164 15.78 -2.30 -9.03
N VAL A 165 15.53 -3.61 -9.04
CA VAL A 165 15.18 -4.33 -7.82
C VAL A 165 16.46 -4.62 -7.05
N ARG A 166 16.57 -4.07 -5.85
CA ARG A 166 17.62 -4.43 -4.90
C ARG A 166 17.24 -5.72 -4.19
N ASP A 167 18.18 -6.64 -4.07
CA ASP A 167 17.90 -7.97 -3.55
C ASP A 167 18.72 -8.30 -2.27
N ASN A 168 19.29 -7.27 -1.66
CA ASN A 168 20.02 -7.39 -0.41
C ASN A 168 19.06 -7.31 0.80
N GLN A 169 19.45 -8.00 1.87
CA GLN A 169 18.76 -7.98 3.16
C GLN A 169 19.59 -7.22 4.19
N ILE A 170 18.93 -6.54 5.12
CA ILE A 170 19.57 -5.86 6.25
C ILE A 170 19.05 -6.45 7.55
N LEU A 171 19.98 -6.91 8.38
CA LEU A 171 19.67 -7.40 9.72
C LEU A 171 19.79 -6.25 10.72
N PHE A 172 18.69 -5.98 11.43
CA PHE A 172 18.64 -5.08 12.57
C PHE A 172 18.57 -5.90 13.84
N GLU A 173 19.49 -5.62 14.76
CA GLU A 173 19.59 -6.31 16.05
C GLU A 173 19.14 -5.35 17.16
N PRO A 174 17.88 -5.42 17.61
CA PRO A 174 17.39 -4.60 18.73
C PRO A 174 18.05 -5.01 20.04
N ASP A 175 18.21 -4.04 20.95
CA ASP A 175 18.76 -4.30 22.28
C ASP A 175 17.75 -5.01 23.20
N ALA A 176 16.44 -4.91 22.90
CA ALA A 176 15.39 -5.57 23.67
C ALA A 176 15.37 -7.10 23.47
N ASP A 177 14.77 -7.82 24.38
CA ASP A 177 14.61 -9.27 24.31
C ASP A 177 13.47 -9.67 23.34
N VAL A 178 13.71 -9.40 22.06
CA VAL A 178 12.84 -9.74 20.92
C VAL A 178 13.69 -10.23 19.78
N ASN A 179 13.10 -10.98 18.86
CA ASN A 179 13.78 -11.43 17.65
C ASN A 179 14.33 -10.25 16.83
N ASN A 180 15.34 -10.52 16.06
CA ASN A 180 15.92 -9.56 15.13
C ASN A 180 14.94 -9.23 14.00
N VAL A 181 15.11 -8.07 13.38
CA VAL A 181 14.33 -7.66 12.21
C VAL A 181 15.16 -7.89 10.95
N LEU A 182 14.61 -8.62 10.02
CA LEU A 182 15.20 -8.80 8.69
C LEU A 182 14.43 -7.95 7.68
N PHE A 183 15.07 -6.86 7.24
CA PHE A 183 14.52 -6.01 6.19
C PHE A 183 14.93 -6.56 4.82
N ASP A 184 13.93 -6.83 3.99
CA ASP A 184 14.13 -7.33 2.64
C ASP A 184 13.91 -6.20 1.61
N HIS A 185 14.98 -5.71 1.01
CA HIS A 185 14.91 -4.69 -0.03
C HIS A 185 14.12 -5.16 -1.25
N LYS A 186 14.20 -6.44 -1.60
CA LYS A 186 13.53 -6.98 -2.78
C LYS A 186 12.01 -6.79 -2.70
N SER A 187 11.43 -7.07 -1.55
CA SER A 187 9.98 -6.89 -1.33
C SER A 187 9.55 -5.44 -1.48
N HIS A 188 10.38 -4.49 -1.07
CA HIS A 188 10.08 -3.06 -1.14
C HIS A 188 10.41 -2.49 -2.52
N SER A 189 11.63 -2.67 -3.00
CA SER A 189 12.10 -2.07 -4.26
C SER A 189 11.40 -2.63 -5.50
N SER A 190 10.81 -3.81 -5.42
CA SER A 190 9.98 -4.34 -6.50
C SER A 190 8.64 -3.61 -6.67
N LEU A 191 8.24 -2.77 -5.72
CA LEU A 191 6.95 -2.08 -5.71
C LEU A 191 7.07 -0.56 -5.61
N ILE A 192 8.15 -0.06 -5.00
CA ILE A 192 8.35 1.33 -4.61
C ILE A 192 9.65 1.84 -5.23
N LYS A 193 9.69 3.08 -5.71
CA LYS A 193 10.91 3.73 -6.23
C LYS A 193 11.95 3.90 -5.12
N CYS A 194 13.22 3.85 -5.46
CA CYS A 194 14.31 4.11 -4.51
C CYS A 194 14.16 5.48 -3.84
N GLY A 195 13.81 6.50 -4.62
CA GLY A 195 13.63 7.88 -4.17
C GLY A 195 12.52 8.06 -3.12
N THR A 196 11.56 7.16 -3.05
CA THR A 196 10.51 7.19 -2.00
C THR A 196 11.11 7.01 -0.60
N CYS A 197 12.15 6.20 -0.50
CA CYS A 197 12.82 5.92 0.77
C CYS A 197 14.11 6.73 0.94
N HIS A 198 14.86 6.96 -0.14
CA HIS A 198 16.18 7.54 -0.11
C HIS A 198 16.25 8.90 -0.83
N PRO A 199 16.93 9.90 -0.28
CA PRO A 199 17.52 9.94 1.07
C PRO A 199 16.54 10.42 2.15
N ALA A 200 15.29 10.76 1.80
CA ALA A 200 14.36 11.50 2.66
C ALA A 200 14.00 10.76 3.95
N VAL A 201 13.70 9.46 3.86
CA VAL A 201 13.32 8.62 5.01
C VAL A 201 14.53 7.89 5.58
N PHE A 202 15.37 7.36 4.68
CA PHE A 202 16.56 6.59 5.02
C PHE A 202 17.76 7.06 4.19
N LYS A 203 18.87 7.37 4.83
CA LYS A 203 20.14 7.58 4.16
C LYS A 203 20.61 6.27 3.53
N GLU A 204 21.26 6.32 2.38
CA GLU A 204 21.77 5.15 1.66
C GLU A 204 23.00 4.50 2.29
N GLU A 205 23.35 4.88 3.49
CA GLU A 205 24.51 4.40 4.24
C GLU A 205 24.09 3.43 5.35
N LEU A 206 24.64 2.22 5.33
CA LEU A 206 24.36 1.21 6.36
C LEU A 206 24.82 1.71 7.75
N GLY A 207 23.91 1.64 8.71
CA GLY A 207 24.15 2.07 10.09
C GLY A 207 23.92 3.56 10.36
N SER A 208 23.72 4.39 9.34
CA SER A 208 23.47 5.83 9.50
C SER A 208 22.05 6.15 9.99
N ASN A 209 21.11 5.21 9.82
CA ASN A 209 19.70 5.39 10.14
C ASN A 209 19.38 4.81 11.52
N ARG A 210 18.83 5.64 12.42
CA ARG A 210 18.35 5.19 13.72
C ARG A 210 16.87 4.82 13.63
N VAL A 211 16.61 3.52 13.55
CA VAL A 211 15.24 2.98 13.54
C VAL A 211 14.88 2.53 14.96
N LYS A 212 13.84 3.11 15.54
CA LYS A 212 13.33 2.78 16.87
C LYS A 212 11.82 2.62 16.83
N MET A 213 11.25 1.71 17.63
CA MET A 213 9.80 1.52 17.72
C MET A 213 9.06 2.80 18.09
N VAL A 214 9.62 3.60 18.97
CA VAL A 214 9.05 4.91 19.36
C VAL A 214 8.98 5.89 18.18
N SER A 215 10.00 5.92 17.31
CA SER A 215 9.98 6.74 16.10
C SER A 215 8.93 6.22 15.12
N MET A 216 8.86 4.92 14.95
CA MET A 216 7.85 4.30 14.06
C MET A 216 6.41 4.59 14.52
N SER A 217 6.14 4.60 15.84
CA SER A 217 4.80 4.95 16.35
C SER A 217 4.43 6.42 16.09
N ARG A 218 5.41 7.27 15.86
CA ARG A 218 5.26 8.68 15.46
C ARG A 218 5.21 8.89 13.94
N LYS A 219 5.06 7.82 13.17
CA LYS A 219 5.05 7.81 11.70
C LYS A 219 6.41 8.20 11.09
N GLU A 220 7.51 7.90 11.75
CA GLU A 220 8.86 8.07 11.23
C GLU A 220 9.40 6.73 10.72
N SER A 221 10.39 6.75 9.84
CA SER A 221 11.04 5.56 9.31
C SER A 221 10.02 4.56 8.71
N CYS A 222 10.11 3.28 9.09
CA CYS A 222 9.15 2.25 8.68
C CYS A 222 7.70 2.61 9.05
N GLY A 223 7.51 3.44 10.08
CA GLY A 223 6.20 3.90 10.56
C GLY A 223 5.43 4.79 9.59
N LEU A 224 6.06 5.31 8.55
CA LEU A 224 5.36 6.03 7.46
C LEU A 224 4.35 5.14 6.73
N CYS A 225 4.72 3.89 6.50
CA CYS A 225 3.91 2.92 5.76
C CYS A 225 3.32 1.84 6.66
N HIS A 226 4.06 1.43 7.70
CA HIS A 226 3.68 0.43 8.68
C HIS A 226 3.22 1.10 9.97
N GLY A 227 1.96 0.95 10.34
CA GLY A 227 1.47 1.55 11.57
C GLY A 227 -0.01 1.80 11.57
N HIS A 228 -0.48 2.54 12.56
CA HIS A 228 -1.89 2.87 12.68
C HIS A 228 -2.33 3.78 11.52
N GLY A 229 -3.21 3.28 10.66
CA GLY A 229 -3.67 3.98 9.47
C GLY A 229 -2.64 4.02 8.32
N GLY A 230 -1.59 3.19 8.38
CA GLY A 230 -0.65 3.01 7.28
C GLY A 230 -1.21 2.13 6.16
N VAL A 231 -0.49 2.08 5.05
CA VAL A 231 -0.85 1.30 3.86
C VAL A 231 -0.48 -0.17 3.97
N SER A 232 0.21 -0.54 5.03
CA SER A 232 0.67 -1.89 5.31
C SER A 232 0.32 -2.28 6.75
N PHE A 233 0.69 -3.49 7.16
CA PHE A 233 0.37 -4.01 8.48
C PHE A 233 0.91 -3.10 9.61
N GLY A 234 0.14 -3.05 10.70
CA GLY A 234 0.47 -2.22 11.87
C GLY A 234 1.38 -2.93 12.88
N PHE A 235 1.73 -2.20 13.93
CA PHE A 235 2.65 -2.66 14.99
C PHE A 235 2.04 -3.68 15.96
N SER A 236 0.74 -3.94 15.89
CA SER A 236 0.11 -5.03 16.64
C SER A 236 0.55 -6.42 16.18
N THR A 237 1.29 -6.49 15.08
CA THR A 237 1.77 -7.74 14.46
C THR A 237 3.30 -7.82 14.51
N CYS A 238 3.88 -7.72 15.73
CA CYS A 238 5.32 -7.64 15.99
C CYS A 238 6.15 -8.68 15.22
N ASN A 239 5.65 -9.92 15.17
CA ASN A 239 6.30 -11.04 14.52
C ASN A 239 6.20 -11.04 12.97
N ARG A 240 5.79 -9.95 12.35
CA ARG A 240 5.97 -9.72 10.91
C ARG A 240 7.33 -9.09 10.60
N CYS A 241 7.87 -8.32 11.55
CA CYS A 241 9.18 -7.70 11.43
C CYS A 241 10.23 -8.46 12.24
N HIS A 242 9.88 -8.83 13.49
CA HIS A 242 10.75 -9.55 14.42
C HIS A 242 10.68 -11.06 14.14
N ILE A 243 11.31 -11.49 13.04
CA ILE A 243 11.20 -12.87 12.52
C ILE A 243 12.47 -13.68 12.67
N GLN A 244 13.64 -13.03 12.78
CA GLN A 244 14.93 -13.71 12.81
C GLN A 244 15.38 -13.95 14.26
N PRO A 245 15.54 -15.20 14.70
CA PRO A 245 16.00 -15.50 16.05
C PRO A 245 17.36 -14.86 16.35
N LYS A 246 17.56 -14.42 17.59
CA LYS A 246 18.86 -13.89 18.04
C LYS A 246 19.93 -14.96 17.98
N GLY A 247 21.13 -14.56 17.58
CA GLY A 247 22.29 -15.44 17.45
C GLY A 247 22.30 -16.29 16.18
N GLU A 248 21.23 -16.31 15.40
CA GLU A 248 21.21 -17.01 14.12
C GLU A 248 21.68 -16.08 12.98
N ALA A 249 22.72 -16.52 12.28
CA ALA A 249 23.26 -15.78 11.13
C ALA A 249 22.32 -15.87 9.91
N VAL A 250 22.14 -14.78 9.21
CA VAL A 250 21.47 -14.74 7.91
C VAL A 250 22.51 -14.65 6.82
N LYS A 251 22.64 -15.68 5.99
CA LYS A 251 23.62 -15.72 4.91
C LYS A 251 23.37 -14.55 3.93
N GLY A 252 24.40 -13.73 3.74
CA GLY A 252 24.37 -12.61 2.79
C GLY A 252 23.64 -11.35 3.28
N ALA A 253 23.06 -11.35 4.49
CA ALA A 253 22.49 -10.15 5.05
C ALA A 253 23.57 -9.15 5.47
N LEU A 254 23.33 -7.86 5.20
CA LEU A 254 24.15 -6.77 5.69
C LEU A 254 23.81 -6.53 7.17
N ILE A 255 24.80 -6.62 8.03
CA ILE A 255 24.61 -6.42 9.46
C ILE A 255 24.88 -4.95 9.79
N ARG A 256 23.90 -4.29 10.42
CA ARG A 256 24.09 -2.95 10.96
C ARG A 256 25.06 -3.03 12.14
N LYS A 257 26.32 -2.61 11.96
CA LYS A 257 27.26 -2.48 13.08
C LYS A 257 26.74 -1.40 14.06
N LYS A 258 26.65 -1.75 15.34
CA LYS A 258 26.43 -0.75 16.40
C LYS A 258 27.63 0.19 16.35
N LYS A 259 27.39 1.49 16.17
CA LYS A 259 28.43 2.49 16.53
C LYS A 259 28.47 2.51 18.05
N ASN A 260 29.59 2.09 18.62
CA ASN A 260 29.89 2.26 20.04
C ASN A 260 29.79 3.73 20.44
#